data_6c7d7c6d9544784d075b322a12bddae1
#
_entry.id   6c7d7c6d9544784d075b322a12bddae1
#
_cell.length_a   1.000
_cell.length_b   1.000
_cell.length_c   1.000
_cell.angle_alpha   90.00
_cell.angle_beta   90.00
_cell.angle_gamma   90.00
#
_symmetry.space_group_name_H-M   'P 1'
#
loop_
_entity.id
_entity.type
_entity.pdbx_description
1 polymer ?
#
loop_
_entity_poly.entity_id
_entity_poly.type
_entity_poly.pdbx_seq_one_letter_code
_entity_poly.pdbx_strand_id
1 'polypeptide(L)'
;MLASKAQGCANKKDALVLSILMSSCNPPPVPDWQETPIHNLVITGVGGTGVMTMSAICSTAAHLDGLHVASSDVSGLAQKGGAVTSSIKFAKDKFVETGRIIPGSAHGFMACDIVTATSEDMRGLVSKERTKLMANANVAPTKDFIFTKGREGGKSAPARTEFLRSLVAQLHELRAEDASIKYLGEGMFANMIILGASWRLGLVPVSKDALMEAVRLNNVRVESNQHAILLGAALIDHPELMADEAPKEPDFEEYQRRLIDYHDAAYAESYKKTLAPILDLAARMGHQHADQFARQAARIGYRMFAIKDEFEVARLFTLPSFKQRIDEEFHH
;
A
#
# COMPACT_ATOMS: atom_id res chain seq x y z
N MET A 1 13.70 -16.09 20.44
CA MET A 1 12.28 -16.14 20.85
C MET A 1 11.36 -15.27 19.99
N LEU A 2 11.88 -14.30 19.23
CA LEU A 2 11.12 -13.42 18.31
C LEU A 2 10.74 -14.09 16.97
N ALA A 3 11.49 -15.08 16.52
CA ALA A 3 11.25 -15.75 15.24
C ALA A 3 10.09 -16.78 15.24
N SER A 4 9.56 -17.16 16.40
CA SER A 4 8.59 -18.28 16.50
C SER A 4 7.13 -17.88 16.46
N LYS A 5 6.80 -16.59 16.53
CA LYS A 5 5.41 -16.09 16.53
C LYS A 5 4.97 -15.34 15.27
N ALA A 6 5.89 -15.01 14.37
CA ALA A 6 5.55 -14.50 13.03
C ALA A 6 5.07 -15.62 12.07
N GLN A 7 4.72 -16.78 12.59
CA GLN A 7 4.50 -18.02 11.86
C GLN A 7 3.07 -18.18 11.29
N GLY A 8 2.34 -17.08 11.15
CA GLY A 8 0.93 -17.19 10.73
C GLY A 8 0.66 -17.17 9.23
N CYS A 9 1.49 -16.59 8.37
CA CYS A 9 1.19 -16.47 6.92
C CYS A 9 2.35 -16.04 6.01
N ALA A 10 3.56 -15.91 6.50
CA ALA A 10 4.70 -15.52 5.65
C ALA A 10 5.55 -16.75 5.28
N ASN A 11 5.92 -16.87 4.02
CA ASN A 11 6.94 -17.82 3.57
C ASN A 11 8.19 -17.67 4.46
N LYS A 12 8.78 -18.76 4.93
CA LYS A 12 9.96 -18.74 5.84
C LYS A 12 11.11 -17.87 5.32
N LYS A 13 11.27 -17.79 4.00
CA LYS A 13 12.24 -16.92 3.33
C LYS A 13 11.94 -15.45 3.57
N ASP A 14 10.69 -15.04 3.44
CA ASP A 14 10.25 -13.65 3.60
C ASP A 14 10.34 -13.21 5.07
N ALA A 15 9.99 -14.08 6.01
CA ALA A 15 10.09 -13.81 7.45
C ALA A 15 11.56 -13.63 7.89
N LEU A 16 12.50 -14.41 7.36
CA LEU A 16 13.93 -14.28 7.67
C LEU A 16 14.50 -12.98 7.07
N VAL A 17 14.18 -12.68 5.83
CA VAL A 17 14.59 -11.44 5.15
C VAL A 17 14.07 -10.23 5.92
N LEU A 18 12.79 -10.24 6.32
CA LEU A 18 12.19 -9.19 7.13
C LEU A 18 12.89 -9.01 8.49
N SER A 19 13.21 -10.10 9.20
CA SER A 19 13.87 -9.98 10.49
C SER A 19 15.26 -9.33 10.39
N ILE A 20 15.99 -9.60 9.32
CA ILE A 20 17.30 -9.01 9.05
C ILE A 20 17.15 -7.51 8.69
N LEU A 21 16.21 -7.17 7.81
CA LEU A 21 15.96 -5.79 7.38
C LEU A 21 15.43 -4.91 8.52
N MET A 22 14.56 -5.46 9.36
CA MET A 22 14.02 -4.75 10.53
C MET A 22 15.06 -4.48 11.61
N SER A 23 16.10 -5.33 11.71
CA SER A 23 17.22 -5.12 12.65
C SER A 23 18.18 -4.02 12.18
N SER A 24 18.31 -3.79 10.89
CA SER A 24 19.26 -2.86 10.25
C SER A 24 18.66 -1.53 9.83
N CYS A 25 17.47 -1.18 10.35
CA CYS A 25 16.77 0.05 9.95
C CYS A 25 17.62 1.29 10.31
N ASN A 26 18.02 2.04 9.28
CA ASN A 26 18.77 3.28 9.46
C ASN A 26 17.92 4.35 10.18
N PRO A 27 18.54 5.23 10.99
CA PRO A 27 17.81 6.33 11.60
C PRO A 27 17.24 7.26 10.50
N PRO A 28 16.04 7.84 10.73
CA PRO A 28 15.47 8.78 9.79
C PRO A 28 16.27 10.08 9.73
N PRO A 29 16.21 10.83 8.63
CA PRO A 29 16.72 12.19 8.61
C PRO A 29 15.93 13.07 9.58
N VAL A 30 16.64 13.84 10.39
CA VAL A 30 16.04 14.78 11.35
C VAL A 30 16.06 16.18 10.72
N PRO A 31 15.02 17.02 10.91
CA PRO A 31 15.03 18.40 10.46
C PRO A 31 16.20 19.19 11.07
N ASP A 32 16.77 20.10 10.29
CA ASP A 32 17.60 21.16 10.88
C ASP A 32 16.70 22.11 11.67
N TRP A 33 16.72 22.00 12.99
CA TRP A 33 15.87 22.79 13.87
C TRP A 33 16.23 24.28 13.90
N GLN A 34 17.39 24.68 13.35
CA GLN A 34 17.75 26.08 13.20
C GLN A 34 17.05 26.69 11.98
N GLU A 35 17.04 25.96 10.86
CA GLU A 35 16.37 26.40 9.63
C GLU A 35 14.85 26.13 9.68
N THR A 36 14.45 25.03 10.32
CA THR A 36 13.05 24.62 10.44
C THR A 36 12.65 24.47 11.92
N PRO A 37 12.46 25.60 12.62
CA PRO A 37 12.19 25.59 14.07
C PRO A 37 10.84 24.93 14.44
N ILE A 38 9.93 24.80 13.48
CA ILE A 38 8.65 24.08 13.60
C ILE A 38 8.48 23.18 12.39
N HIS A 39 8.41 21.89 12.62
CA HIS A 39 8.11 20.89 11.59
C HIS A 39 6.61 20.57 11.59
N ASN A 40 5.95 20.77 10.46
CA ASN A 40 4.50 20.61 10.29
C ASN A 40 4.18 19.34 9.53
N LEU A 41 3.39 18.46 10.12
CA LEU A 41 2.94 17.20 9.55
C LEU A 41 1.41 17.19 9.41
N VAL A 42 0.93 16.81 8.24
CA VAL A 42 -0.49 16.53 7.97
C VAL A 42 -0.67 15.03 7.76
N ILE A 43 -1.71 14.45 8.35
CA ILE A 43 -2.13 13.06 8.13
C ILE A 43 -3.57 13.10 7.67
N THR A 44 -3.89 12.43 6.58
CA THR A 44 -5.28 12.32 6.12
C THR A 44 -5.64 10.89 5.73
N GLY A 45 -6.90 10.55 5.91
CA GLY A 45 -7.43 9.24 5.55
C GLY A 45 -8.92 9.13 5.81
N VAL A 46 -9.45 7.93 5.72
CA VAL A 46 -10.86 7.64 5.95
C VAL A 46 -11.12 7.42 7.45
N GLY A 47 -12.23 7.93 7.94
CA GLY A 47 -12.65 7.76 9.34
C GLY A 47 -12.79 6.28 9.72
N GLY A 48 -12.30 5.94 10.91
CA GLY A 48 -12.29 4.57 11.41
C GLY A 48 -11.08 3.71 10.99
N THR A 49 -10.16 4.22 10.17
CA THR A 49 -8.95 3.49 9.73
C THR A 49 -7.72 3.73 10.63
N GLY A 50 -7.85 4.50 11.71
CA GLY A 50 -6.77 4.71 12.67
C GLY A 50 -5.91 5.96 12.44
N VAL A 51 -6.34 6.92 11.64
CA VAL A 51 -5.64 8.21 11.42
C VAL A 51 -5.37 8.93 12.75
N MET A 52 -6.37 9.03 13.62
CA MET A 52 -6.21 9.65 14.94
C MET A 52 -5.25 8.86 15.84
N THR A 53 -5.21 7.54 15.71
CA THR A 53 -4.23 6.70 16.43
C THR A 53 -2.81 7.00 15.98
N MET A 54 -2.59 7.19 14.67
CA MET A 54 -1.27 7.61 14.16
C MET A 54 -0.87 8.98 14.71
N SER A 55 -1.81 9.94 14.74
CA SER A 55 -1.59 11.27 15.33
C SER A 55 -1.19 11.17 16.80
N ALA A 56 -1.90 10.36 17.57
CA ALA A 56 -1.59 10.14 18.99
C ALA A 56 -0.21 9.48 19.19
N ILE A 57 0.13 8.46 18.40
CA ILE A 57 1.44 7.78 18.44
C ILE A 57 2.56 8.78 18.11
N CYS A 58 2.42 9.57 17.04
CA CYS A 58 3.41 10.58 16.66
C CYS A 58 3.61 11.64 17.76
N SER A 59 2.50 12.11 18.35
CA SER A 59 2.54 13.13 19.41
C SER A 59 3.16 12.57 20.70
N THR A 60 2.84 11.32 21.07
CA THR A 60 3.44 10.64 22.22
C THR A 60 4.94 10.42 22.01
N ALA A 61 5.33 9.96 20.83
CA ALA A 61 6.75 9.75 20.50
C ALA A 61 7.54 11.07 20.58
N ALA A 62 6.97 12.16 20.04
CA ALA A 62 7.59 13.48 20.12
C ALA A 62 7.77 13.94 21.57
N HIS A 63 6.78 13.73 22.41
CA HIS A 63 6.87 14.05 23.84
C HIS A 63 7.96 13.21 24.55
N LEU A 64 8.09 11.93 24.23
CA LEU A 64 9.12 11.05 24.76
C LEU A 64 10.53 11.50 24.36
N ASP A 65 10.69 12.04 23.17
CA ASP A 65 11.95 12.64 22.68
C ASP A 65 12.21 14.08 23.22
N GLY A 66 11.33 14.61 24.07
CA GLY A 66 11.46 15.93 24.64
C GLY A 66 11.15 17.07 23.68
N LEU A 67 10.44 16.79 22.56
CA LEU A 67 9.97 17.82 21.65
C LEU A 67 8.67 18.47 22.18
N HIS A 68 8.52 19.75 21.91
CA HIS A 68 7.23 20.41 22.04
C HIS A 68 6.33 19.98 20.89
N VAL A 69 5.11 19.54 21.20
CA VAL A 69 4.16 19.03 20.21
C VAL A 69 2.77 19.59 20.45
N ALA A 70 2.10 19.98 19.38
CA ALA A 70 0.66 20.27 19.40
C ALA A 70 -0.02 19.59 18.23
N SER A 71 -1.14 18.92 18.49
CA SER A 71 -1.96 18.26 17.47
C SER A 71 -3.37 18.83 17.40
N SER A 72 -3.99 18.72 16.25
CA SER A 72 -5.39 19.09 16.03
C SER A 72 -6.00 18.10 15.05
N ASP A 73 -7.03 17.40 15.48
CA ASP A 73 -7.75 16.41 14.69
C ASP A 73 -9.09 16.97 14.26
N VAL A 74 -9.40 16.84 12.97
CA VAL A 74 -10.68 17.21 12.38
C VAL A 74 -11.29 15.96 11.76
N SER A 75 -12.47 15.58 12.27
CA SER A 75 -13.27 14.48 11.71
C SER A 75 -14.51 15.04 11.03
N GLY A 76 -14.83 14.50 9.85
CA GLY A 76 -16.10 14.78 9.18
C GLY A 76 -17.29 14.28 9.99
N LEU A 77 -18.47 14.91 9.81
CA LEU A 77 -19.71 14.55 10.48
C LEU A 77 -20.27 13.17 10.09
N ALA A 78 -19.73 12.53 9.05
CA ALA A 78 -20.15 11.20 8.64
C ALA A 78 -19.59 10.15 9.60
N GLN A 79 -20.49 9.39 10.26
CA GLN A 79 -20.12 8.33 11.22
C GLN A 79 -19.25 7.22 10.65
N LYS A 80 -19.29 6.98 9.34
CA LYS A 80 -18.44 6.01 8.63
C LYS A 80 -18.03 6.58 7.27
N GLY A 81 -16.73 6.49 6.93
CA GLY A 81 -16.22 6.88 5.63
C GLY A 81 -16.03 8.38 5.41
N GLY A 82 -16.20 9.23 6.42
CA GLY A 82 -15.85 10.65 6.36
C GLY A 82 -14.33 10.84 6.33
N ALA A 83 -13.86 11.91 5.70
CA ALA A 83 -12.46 12.28 5.74
C ALA A 83 -12.06 12.68 7.18
N VAL A 84 -10.91 12.18 7.63
CA VAL A 84 -10.27 12.58 8.89
C VAL A 84 -8.92 13.18 8.54
N THR A 85 -8.63 14.32 9.16
CA THR A 85 -7.36 15.02 9.01
C THR A 85 -6.79 15.31 10.38
N SER A 86 -5.54 14.93 10.58
CA SER A 86 -4.76 15.28 11.76
C SER A 86 -3.62 16.20 11.35
N SER A 87 -3.43 17.27 12.07
CA SER A 87 -2.33 18.23 11.90
C SER A 87 -1.47 18.21 13.14
N ILE A 88 -0.16 18.04 12.98
CA ILE A 88 0.79 17.97 14.09
C ILE A 88 1.93 18.94 13.83
N LYS A 89 2.30 19.68 14.86
CA LYS A 89 3.50 20.53 14.85
C LYS A 89 4.49 20.02 15.87
N PHE A 90 5.72 19.86 15.42
CA PHE A 90 6.86 19.48 16.25
C PHE A 90 7.84 20.65 16.35
N ALA A 91 8.38 20.91 17.52
CA ALA A 91 9.43 21.89 17.72
C ALA A 91 10.39 21.44 18.83
N LYS A 92 11.68 21.78 18.69
CA LYS A 92 12.69 21.42 19.70
C LYS A 92 12.77 22.47 20.81
N ASP A 93 12.93 23.73 20.43
CA ASP A 93 13.24 24.83 21.35
C ASP A 93 12.13 25.88 21.43
N LYS A 94 11.00 25.66 20.74
CA LYS A 94 9.88 26.58 20.70
C LYS A 94 8.62 25.91 21.24
N PHE A 95 7.92 26.61 22.13
CA PHE A 95 6.59 26.18 22.54
C PHE A 95 5.60 26.32 21.38
N VAL A 96 4.75 25.32 21.18
CA VAL A 96 3.74 25.28 20.12
C VAL A 96 2.35 25.31 20.75
N GLU A 97 1.62 26.39 20.57
CA GLU A 97 0.29 26.60 21.20
C GLU A 97 -0.84 25.85 20.51
N THR A 98 -0.74 25.61 19.20
CA THR A 98 -1.81 25.01 18.41
C THR A 98 -1.27 24.08 17.31
N GLY A 99 -1.96 22.96 17.10
CA GLY A 99 -1.68 22.03 16.01
C GLY A 99 -2.12 22.54 14.63
N ARG A 100 -2.88 23.64 14.54
CA ARG A 100 -3.37 24.15 13.24
C ARG A 100 -2.23 24.59 12.33
N ILE A 101 -2.15 23.98 11.14
CA ILE A 101 -1.14 24.29 10.14
C ILE A 101 -1.60 25.44 9.24
N ILE A 102 -0.69 26.38 8.98
CA ILE A 102 -0.93 27.52 8.08
C ILE A 102 -0.88 27.02 6.63
N PRO A 103 -1.71 27.56 5.73
CA PRO A 103 -1.65 27.22 4.31
C PRO A 103 -0.22 27.27 3.73
N GLY A 104 0.14 26.29 2.90
CA GLY A 104 1.44 26.16 2.26
C GLY A 104 2.61 25.84 3.20
N SER A 105 2.37 25.51 4.48
CA SER A 105 3.46 25.33 5.44
C SER A 105 3.69 23.88 5.88
N ALA A 106 3.01 22.89 5.30
CA ALA A 106 3.25 21.50 5.58
C ALA A 106 4.64 21.07 5.08
N HIS A 107 5.44 20.43 5.96
CA HIS A 107 6.72 19.83 5.62
C HIS A 107 6.53 18.35 5.25
N GLY A 108 5.76 17.62 6.07
CA GLY A 108 5.36 16.24 5.86
C GLY A 108 3.88 16.12 5.58
N PHE A 109 3.51 15.20 4.68
CA PHE A 109 2.13 14.85 4.43
C PHE A 109 2.02 13.31 4.32
N MET A 110 1.22 12.70 5.19
CA MET A 110 0.89 11.28 5.15
C MET A 110 -0.52 11.11 4.59
N ALA A 111 -0.63 10.55 3.39
CA ALA A 111 -1.90 10.24 2.75
C ALA A 111 -2.21 8.75 2.92
N CYS A 112 -2.94 8.40 3.98
CA CYS A 112 -3.43 7.02 4.18
C CYS A 112 -4.50 6.63 3.16
N ASP A 113 -5.15 7.61 2.56
CA ASP A 113 -6.10 7.46 1.45
C ASP A 113 -5.88 8.56 0.42
N ILE A 114 -5.69 8.16 -0.84
CA ILE A 114 -5.37 9.09 -1.93
C ILE A 114 -6.56 9.98 -2.31
N VAL A 115 -7.79 9.54 -2.04
CA VAL A 115 -9.00 10.31 -2.37
C VAL A 115 -9.13 11.47 -1.41
N THR A 116 -8.98 11.22 -0.10
CA THR A 116 -9.01 12.27 0.93
C THR A 116 -7.86 13.26 0.76
N ALA A 117 -6.68 12.79 0.37
CA ALA A 117 -5.50 13.63 0.12
C ALA A 117 -5.68 14.62 -1.04
N THR A 118 -6.53 14.31 -2.02
CA THR A 118 -6.81 15.20 -3.15
C THR A 118 -7.93 16.21 -2.90
N SER A 119 -8.49 16.27 -1.69
CA SER A 119 -9.52 17.23 -1.32
C SER A 119 -9.01 18.68 -1.39
N GLU A 120 -9.93 19.62 -1.52
CA GLU A 120 -9.60 21.04 -1.65
C GLU A 120 -8.90 21.59 -0.40
N ASP A 121 -9.35 21.17 0.79
CA ASP A 121 -8.75 21.57 2.06
C ASP A 121 -7.28 21.13 2.18
N MET A 122 -6.93 19.96 1.66
CA MET A 122 -5.56 19.45 1.73
C MET A 122 -4.62 20.17 0.76
N ARG A 123 -5.11 20.57 -0.40
CA ARG A 123 -4.32 21.32 -1.39
C ARG A 123 -3.76 22.63 -0.83
N GLY A 124 -4.55 23.30 0.00
CA GLY A 124 -4.14 24.56 0.61
C GLY A 124 -2.98 24.43 1.61
N LEU A 125 -2.77 23.24 2.18
CA LEU A 125 -1.77 23.04 3.24
C LEU A 125 -0.38 22.70 2.70
N VAL A 126 -0.28 22.14 1.48
CA VAL A 126 0.97 21.66 0.87
C VAL A 126 1.69 22.73 0.07
N SER A 127 2.99 22.55 -0.14
CA SER A 127 3.86 23.43 -0.94
C SER A 127 4.74 22.61 -1.87
N LYS A 128 4.86 23.07 -3.11
CA LYS A 128 5.71 22.45 -4.12
C LYS A 128 7.21 22.55 -3.80
N GLU A 129 7.59 23.50 -2.96
CA GLU A 129 9.00 23.75 -2.62
C GLU A 129 9.46 22.89 -1.43
N ARG A 130 8.56 22.48 -0.53
CA ARG A 130 8.96 21.86 0.74
C ARG A 130 8.25 20.58 1.13
N THR A 131 7.00 20.40 0.71
CA THR A 131 6.22 19.26 1.21
C THR A 131 6.72 17.92 0.64
N LYS A 132 7.09 17.01 1.53
CA LYS A 132 7.29 15.59 1.19
C LYS A 132 6.01 14.84 1.49
N LEU A 133 5.53 14.04 0.54
CA LEU A 133 4.31 13.26 0.64
C LEU A 133 4.63 11.78 0.60
N MET A 134 4.11 11.04 1.59
CA MET A 134 4.02 9.58 1.56
C MET A 134 2.57 9.18 1.33
N ALA A 135 2.26 8.51 0.22
CA ALA A 135 0.92 8.12 -0.18
C ALA A 135 0.73 6.61 -0.15
N ASN A 136 -0.40 6.18 0.37
CA ASN A 136 -0.88 4.83 0.15
C ASN A 136 -1.45 4.73 -1.27
N ALA A 137 -0.83 3.92 -2.12
CA ALA A 137 -1.24 3.72 -3.51
C ALA A 137 -2.41 2.73 -3.67
N ASN A 138 -2.80 2.02 -2.62
CA ASN A 138 -4.01 1.21 -2.63
C ASN A 138 -5.23 2.14 -2.63
N VAL A 139 -6.16 1.89 -3.54
CA VAL A 139 -7.39 2.69 -3.67
C VAL A 139 -8.58 1.86 -3.24
N ALA A 140 -9.17 2.23 -2.11
CA ALA A 140 -10.47 1.68 -1.74
C ALA A 140 -11.54 2.16 -2.73
N PRO A 141 -12.42 1.28 -3.25
CA PRO A 141 -13.53 1.69 -4.09
C PRO A 141 -14.45 2.65 -3.34
N THR A 142 -14.49 3.90 -3.76
CA THR A 142 -15.43 4.89 -3.20
C THR A 142 -16.81 4.78 -3.85
N LYS A 143 -17.84 5.32 -3.20
CA LYS A 143 -19.19 5.39 -3.77
C LYS A 143 -19.18 5.98 -5.18
N ASP A 144 -18.40 7.03 -5.41
CA ASP A 144 -18.30 7.68 -6.71
C ASP A 144 -17.74 6.75 -7.78
N PHE A 145 -16.80 5.87 -7.44
CA PHE A 145 -16.30 4.84 -8.34
C PHE A 145 -17.37 3.81 -8.73
N ILE A 146 -18.25 3.48 -7.79
CA ILE A 146 -19.34 2.51 -8.01
C ILE A 146 -20.46 3.14 -8.85
N PHE A 147 -20.81 4.40 -8.60
CA PHE A 147 -21.94 5.06 -9.28
C PHE A 147 -21.59 5.66 -10.64
N THR A 148 -20.35 6.04 -10.91
CA THR A 148 -19.97 6.68 -12.17
C THR A 148 -19.74 5.71 -13.33
N LYS A 149 -19.81 4.38 -13.14
CA LYS A 149 -19.67 3.35 -14.20
C LYS A 149 -18.63 3.71 -15.27
N GLY A 150 -17.46 4.21 -14.88
CA GLY A 150 -16.42 4.59 -15.82
C GLY A 150 -16.68 5.89 -16.61
N ARG A 151 -17.72 6.65 -16.30
CA ARG A 151 -17.90 8.00 -16.85
C ARG A 151 -17.13 9.00 -16.00
N GLU A 152 -16.30 9.77 -16.65
CA GLU A 152 -15.35 10.82 -16.30
C GLU A 152 -15.61 11.75 -15.08
N GLY A 153 -16.19 11.27 -14.01
CA GLY A 153 -16.41 12.08 -12.79
C GLY A 153 -15.41 11.83 -11.65
N GLY A 154 -14.77 10.68 -11.61
CA GLY A 154 -13.74 10.36 -10.63
C GLY A 154 -12.37 10.21 -11.29
N LYS A 155 -11.42 11.09 -11.00
CA LYS A 155 -10.03 10.90 -11.47
C LYS A 155 -9.56 9.50 -11.07
N SER A 156 -9.03 8.73 -12.02
CA SER A 156 -8.43 7.42 -11.75
C SER A 156 -7.30 7.55 -10.71
N ALA A 157 -6.93 6.45 -10.04
CA ALA A 157 -5.82 6.46 -9.09
C ALA A 157 -4.54 7.08 -9.68
N PRO A 158 -4.07 6.70 -10.88
CA PRO A 158 -2.92 7.33 -11.52
C PRO A 158 -3.08 8.84 -11.72
N ALA A 159 -4.28 9.31 -12.09
CA ALA A 159 -4.52 10.74 -12.28
C ALA A 159 -4.51 11.52 -10.95
N ARG A 160 -4.93 10.91 -9.85
CA ARG A 160 -4.84 11.50 -8.50
C ARG A 160 -3.39 11.56 -8.02
N THR A 161 -2.63 10.51 -8.24
CA THR A 161 -1.19 10.49 -7.93
C THR A 161 -0.45 11.57 -8.70
N GLU A 162 -0.68 11.70 -10.00
CA GLU A 162 -0.02 12.72 -10.82
C GLU A 162 -0.43 14.12 -10.38
N PHE A 163 -1.69 14.30 -10.01
CA PHE A 163 -2.17 15.55 -9.44
C PHE A 163 -1.44 15.87 -8.12
N LEU A 164 -1.32 14.93 -7.19
CA LEU A 164 -0.57 15.13 -5.93
C LEU A 164 0.91 15.43 -6.20
N ARG A 165 1.52 14.75 -7.18
CA ARG A 165 2.91 14.98 -7.60
C ARG A 165 3.13 16.43 -8.05
N SER A 166 2.15 17.04 -8.69
CA SER A 166 2.23 18.44 -9.12
C SER A 166 2.19 19.46 -7.98
N LEU A 167 1.70 19.07 -6.80
CA LEU A 167 1.48 19.95 -5.63
C LEU A 167 2.59 19.91 -4.59
N VAL A 168 3.48 18.91 -4.62
CA VAL A 168 4.46 18.65 -3.57
C VAL A 168 5.88 18.60 -4.13
N ALA A 169 6.88 18.82 -3.27
CA ALA A 169 8.29 18.75 -3.64
C ALA A 169 8.73 17.32 -3.97
N GLN A 170 8.26 16.34 -3.18
CA GLN A 170 8.58 14.93 -3.35
C GLN A 170 7.35 14.08 -3.04
N LEU A 171 7.06 13.10 -3.90
CA LEU A 171 6.02 12.10 -3.69
C LEU A 171 6.65 10.71 -3.63
N HIS A 172 6.37 10.01 -2.55
CA HIS A 172 6.64 8.59 -2.37
C HIS A 172 5.34 7.81 -2.30
N GLU A 173 5.30 6.65 -2.91
CA GLU A 173 4.11 5.79 -2.98
C GLU A 173 4.42 4.40 -2.47
N LEU A 174 3.49 3.82 -1.74
CA LEU A 174 3.58 2.46 -1.24
C LEU A 174 2.21 1.80 -1.29
N ARG A 175 2.13 0.57 -1.80
CA ARG A 175 0.93 -0.28 -1.74
C ARG A 175 0.88 -0.94 -0.36
N ALA A 176 0.45 -0.17 0.64
CA ALA A 176 0.59 -0.54 2.04
C ALA A 176 -0.34 -1.70 2.46
N GLU A 177 -1.55 -1.80 1.90
CA GLU A 177 -2.44 -2.95 2.14
C GLU A 177 -1.87 -4.23 1.56
N ASP A 178 -1.31 -4.17 0.34
CA ASP A 178 -0.69 -5.34 -0.28
C ASP A 178 0.54 -5.80 0.52
N ALA A 179 1.36 -4.85 0.99
CA ALA A 179 2.48 -5.15 1.88
C ALA A 179 2.00 -5.77 3.20
N SER A 180 0.94 -5.22 3.78
CA SER A 180 0.34 -5.70 5.02
C SER A 180 -0.18 -7.13 4.88
N ILE A 181 -0.90 -7.42 3.79
CA ILE A 181 -1.40 -8.77 3.49
C ILE A 181 -0.24 -9.73 3.24
N LYS A 182 0.73 -9.33 2.40
CA LYS A 182 1.88 -10.17 2.00
C LYS A 182 2.74 -10.57 3.19
N TYR A 183 3.05 -9.64 4.07
CA TYR A 183 4.04 -9.84 5.12
C TYR A 183 3.48 -10.03 6.54
N LEU A 184 2.27 -9.52 6.80
CA LEU A 184 1.63 -9.58 8.11
C LEU A 184 0.32 -10.38 8.12
N GLY A 185 -0.12 -10.85 6.94
CA GLY A 185 -1.32 -11.67 6.78
C GLY A 185 -2.65 -10.93 6.81
N GLU A 186 -2.68 -9.67 7.23
CA GLU A 186 -3.89 -8.87 7.39
C GLU A 186 -3.70 -7.45 6.84
N GLY A 187 -4.67 -6.91 6.09
CA GLY A 187 -4.59 -5.55 5.51
C GLY A 187 -4.69 -4.40 6.50
N MET A 188 -5.10 -4.67 7.74
CA MET A 188 -5.39 -3.63 8.74
C MET A 188 -4.16 -2.85 9.24
N PHE A 189 -2.96 -3.34 9.02
CA PHE A 189 -1.72 -2.67 9.44
C PHE A 189 -1.20 -1.66 8.41
N ALA A 190 -1.89 -1.46 7.29
CA ALA A 190 -1.47 -0.56 6.21
C ALA A 190 -1.09 0.84 6.71
N ASN A 191 -1.88 1.43 7.62
CA ASN A 191 -1.58 2.75 8.15
C ASN A 191 -0.31 2.79 9.01
N MET A 192 -0.01 1.72 9.75
CA MET A 192 1.25 1.64 10.50
C MET A 192 2.46 1.45 9.58
N ILE A 193 2.28 0.76 8.44
CA ILE A 193 3.29 0.69 7.38
C ILE A 193 3.54 2.08 6.78
N ILE A 194 2.49 2.85 6.47
CA ILE A 194 2.62 4.24 6.01
C ILE A 194 3.31 5.11 7.06
N LEU A 195 3.01 4.94 8.35
CA LEU A 195 3.71 5.64 9.43
C LEU A 195 5.20 5.32 9.44
N GLY A 196 5.57 4.04 9.33
CA GLY A 196 6.96 3.60 9.30
C GLY A 196 7.73 4.12 8.08
N ALA A 197 7.11 4.07 6.89
CA ALA A 197 7.65 4.65 5.66
C ALA A 197 7.84 6.17 5.80
N SER A 198 6.86 6.87 6.36
CA SER A 198 6.92 8.31 6.61
C SER A 198 8.00 8.68 7.63
N TRP A 199 8.13 7.89 8.70
CA TRP A 199 9.19 8.06 9.68
C TRP A 199 10.58 7.90 9.02
N ARG A 200 10.76 6.86 8.22
CA ARG A 200 12.04 6.61 7.52
C ARG A 200 12.41 7.74 6.55
N LEU A 201 11.43 8.38 5.93
CA LEU A 201 11.61 9.54 5.04
C LEU A 201 11.84 10.88 5.80
N GLY A 202 11.76 10.86 7.14
CA GLY A 202 11.94 12.05 7.97
C GLY A 202 10.71 12.97 8.06
N LEU A 203 9.52 12.46 7.70
CA LEU A 203 8.28 13.21 7.87
C LEU A 203 7.86 13.28 9.36
N VAL A 204 8.26 12.29 10.14
CA VAL A 204 8.02 12.19 11.59
C VAL A 204 9.38 12.30 12.29
N PRO A 205 9.74 13.44 12.88
CA PRO A 205 11.09 13.73 13.37
C PRO A 205 11.30 13.22 14.80
N VAL A 206 11.11 11.92 15.00
CA VAL A 206 11.27 11.26 16.32
C VAL A 206 12.25 10.09 16.23
N SER A 207 12.84 9.72 17.36
CA SER A 207 13.71 8.56 17.44
C SER A 207 12.94 7.24 17.29
N LYS A 208 13.66 6.18 16.89
CA LYS A 208 13.10 4.82 16.83
C LYS A 208 12.54 4.37 18.16
N ASP A 209 13.32 4.61 19.22
CA ASP A 209 12.97 4.14 20.56
C ASP A 209 11.71 4.83 21.07
N ALA A 210 11.59 6.15 20.88
CA ALA A 210 10.40 6.90 21.24
C ALA A 210 9.17 6.45 20.45
N LEU A 211 9.33 6.18 19.14
CA LEU A 211 8.23 5.69 18.29
C LEU A 211 7.76 4.30 18.75
N MET A 212 8.68 3.37 19.01
CA MET A 212 8.33 2.03 19.49
C MET A 212 7.69 2.08 20.87
N GLU A 213 8.17 2.95 21.77
CA GLU A 213 7.59 3.13 23.10
C GLU A 213 6.20 3.78 23.04
N ALA A 214 5.98 4.74 22.15
CA ALA A 214 4.66 5.32 21.92
C ALA A 214 3.63 4.27 21.46
N VAL A 215 4.02 3.34 20.59
CA VAL A 215 3.18 2.21 20.20
C VAL A 215 2.89 1.29 21.40
N ARG A 216 3.88 1.05 22.27
CA ARG A 216 3.69 0.26 23.48
C ARG A 216 2.70 0.91 24.45
N LEU A 217 2.80 2.21 24.63
CA LEU A 217 1.87 3.00 25.47
C LEU A 217 0.45 3.05 24.93
N ASN A 218 0.29 3.05 23.58
CA ASN A 218 -1.03 2.95 22.96
C ASN A 218 -1.72 1.61 23.22
N ASN A 219 -0.97 0.57 23.56
CA ASN A 219 -1.41 -0.73 24.06
C ASN A 219 -2.42 -1.48 23.16
N VAL A 220 -2.39 -1.24 21.85
CA VAL A 220 -3.23 -1.95 20.86
C VAL A 220 -2.34 -2.76 19.94
N ARG A 221 -2.49 -4.09 19.93
CA ARG A 221 -1.71 -5.00 19.05
C ARG A 221 -0.23 -4.58 18.93
N VAL A 222 0.42 -4.32 20.06
CA VAL A 222 1.72 -3.64 20.17
C VAL A 222 2.76 -4.25 19.24
N GLU A 223 2.98 -5.56 19.33
CA GLU A 223 4.00 -6.27 18.57
C GLU A 223 3.75 -6.16 17.04
N SER A 224 2.51 -6.39 16.62
CA SER A 224 2.14 -6.30 15.19
C SER A 224 2.28 -4.88 14.63
N ASN A 225 1.91 -3.87 15.42
CA ASN A 225 2.04 -2.47 15.00
C ASN A 225 3.50 -2.02 14.95
N GLN A 226 4.35 -2.45 15.88
CA GLN A 226 5.79 -2.21 15.83
C GLN A 226 6.41 -2.88 14.60
N HIS A 227 6.05 -4.13 14.31
CA HIS A 227 6.49 -4.83 13.09
C HIS A 227 6.04 -4.10 11.82
N ALA A 228 4.79 -3.62 11.77
CA ALA A 228 4.27 -2.88 10.62
C ALA A 228 5.05 -1.57 10.36
N ILE A 229 5.40 -0.83 11.41
CA ILE A 229 6.21 0.39 11.31
C ILE A 229 7.60 0.05 10.77
N LEU A 230 8.26 -0.96 11.33
CA LEU A 230 9.59 -1.38 10.87
C LEU A 230 9.56 -1.92 9.44
N LEU A 231 8.51 -2.65 9.06
CA LEU A 231 8.28 -3.07 7.68
C LEU A 231 8.15 -1.87 6.74
N GLY A 232 7.34 -0.86 7.10
CA GLY A 232 7.21 0.35 6.30
C GLY A 232 8.53 1.08 6.08
N ALA A 233 9.36 1.17 7.11
CA ALA A 233 10.71 1.74 7.00
C ALA A 233 11.62 0.91 6.07
N ALA A 234 11.60 -0.41 6.22
CA ALA A 234 12.40 -1.33 5.38
C ALA A 234 12.00 -1.24 3.90
N LEU A 235 10.71 -1.08 3.60
CA LEU A 235 10.21 -0.96 2.22
C LEU A 235 10.65 0.34 1.52
N ILE A 236 11.03 1.37 2.26
CA ILE A 236 11.65 2.58 1.68
C ILE A 236 13.09 2.31 1.28
N ASP A 237 13.83 1.57 2.10
CA ASP A 237 15.23 1.23 1.81
C ASP A 237 15.34 0.10 0.77
N HIS A 238 14.33 -0.77 0.68
CA HIS A 238 14.29 -1.98 -0.13
C HIS A 238 12.98 -2.07 -0.94
N PRO A 239 12.78 -1.20 -1.96
CA PRO A 239 11.57 -1.18 -2.77
C PRO A 239 11.37 -2.48 -3.59
N GLU A 240 12.44 -3.24 -3.83
CA GLU A 240 12.41 -4.54 -4.51
C GLU A 240 11.56 -5.57 -3.75
N LEU A 241 11.35 -5.42 -2.44
CA LEU A 241 10.48 -6.29 -1.65
C LEU A 241 9.01 -6.17 -2.06
N MET A 242 8.62 -5.03 -2.64
CA MET A 242 7.29 -4.82 -3.21
C MET A 242 7.21 -5.18 -4.69
N ALA A 243 8.33 -5.49 -5.32
CA ALA A 243 8.28 -6.05 -6.65
C ALA A 243 7.50 -7.36 -6.57
N ASP A 244 6.27 -7.34 -7.08
CA ASP A 244 5.58 -8.57 -7.36
C ASP A 244 6.48 -9.34 -8.33
N GLU A 245 6.84 -10.57 -7.99
CA GLU A 245 6.98 -11.56 -9.04
C GLU A 245 5.58 -11.62 -9.66
N ALA A 246 5.35 -10.77 -10.68
CA ALA A 246 4.11 -10.81 -11.42
C ALA A 246 3.94 -12.28 -11.81
N PRO A 247 2.84 -12.95 -11.40
CA PRO A 247 2.65 -14.34 -11.76
C PRO A 247 2.83 -14.37 -13.26
N LYS A 248 3.82 -15.13 -13.74
CA LYS A 248 4.10 -15.23 -15.18
C LYS A 248 2.78 -15.54 -15.83
N GLU A 249 2.22 -14.58 -16.59
CA GLU A 249 0.97 -14.83 -17.28
C GLU A 249 1.19 -16.10 -18.10
N PRO A 250 0.29 -17.10 -17.98
CA PRO A 250 0.43 -18.32 -18.73
C PRO A 250 0.55 -17.97 -20.21
N ASP A 251 1.46 -18.63 -20.90
CA ASP A 251 1.55 -18.55 -22.34
C ASP A 251 0.42 -19.36 -23.02
N PHE A 252 0.38 -19.27 -24.33
CA PHE A 252 -0.65 -19.97 -25.10
C PHE A 252 -0.61 -21.49 -24.90
N GLU A 253 0.59 -22.06 -24.77
CA GLU A 253 0.80 -23.49 -24.57
C GLU A 253 0.33 -23.95 -23.18
N GLU A 254 0.55 -23.13 -22.17
CA GLU A 254 0.06 -23.39 -20.81
C GLU A 254 -1.48 -23.35 -20.77
N TYR A 255 -2.12 -22.43 -21.48
CA TYR A 255 -3.58 -22.41 -21.59
C TYR A 255 -4.12 -23.66 -22.29
N GLN A 256 -3.43 -24.16 -23.32
CA GLN A 256 -3.79 -25.44 -23.95
C GLN A 256 -3.68 -26.62 -22.98
N ARG A 257 -2.58 -26.71 -22.23
CA ARG A 257 -2.42 -27.78 -21.21
C ARG A 257 -3.55 -27.75 -20.17
N ARG A 258 -3.89 -26.56 -19.67
CA ARG A 258 -5.01 -26.40 -18.72
C ARG A 258 -6.37 -26.80 -19.29
N LEU A 259 -6.60 -26.60 -20.60
CA LEU A 259 -7.83 -27.03 -21.26
C LEU A 259 -7.86 -28.53 -21.50
N ILE A 260 -6.72 -29.19 -21.68
CA ILE A 260 -6.64 -30.65 -21.69
C ILE A 260 -7.03 -31.21 -20.31
N ASP A 261 -6.49 -30.61 -19.24
CA ASP A 261 -6.84 -31.00 -17.87
C ASP A 261 -8.30 -30.69 -17.51
N TYR A 262 -8.84 -29.61 -18.05
CA TYR A 262 -10.23 -29.18 -17.84
C TYR A 262 -11.23 -30.11 -18.51
N HIS A 263 -10.97 -30.53 -19.76
CA HIS A 263 -11.86 -31.34 -20.55
C HIS A 263 -11.08 -32.49 -21.26
N ASP A 264 -10.49 -32.18 -22.43
CA ASP A 264 -9.69 -33.13 -23.21
C ASP A 264 -8.84 -32.43 -24.30
N ALA A 265 -8.05 -33.21 -25.03
CA ALA A 265 -7.19 -32.71 -26.10
C ALA A 265 -8.00 -32.11 -27.29
N ALA A 266 -9.18 -32.69 -27.59
CA ALA A 266 -10.03 -32.19 -28.70
C ALA A 266 -10.58 -30.79 -28.37
N TYR A 267 -10.92 -30.59 -27.10
CA TYR A 267 -11.36 -29.27 -26.62
C TYR A 267 -10.26 -28.21 -26.69
N ALA A 268 -9.07 -28.56 -26.28
CA ALA A 268 -7.89 -27.69 -26.41
C ALA A 268 -7.56 -27.37 -27.88
N GLU A 269 -7.74 -28.34 -28.79
CA GLU A 269 -7.57 -28.09 -30.22
C GLU A 269 -8.65 -27.16 -30.80
N SER A 270 -9.87 -27.23 -30.28
CA SER A 270 -10.93 -26.26 -30.64
C SER A 270 -10.60 -24.84 -30.22
N TYR A 271 -10.02 -24.66 -29.04
CA TYR A 271 -9.50 -23.37 -28.58
C TYR A 271 -8.42 -22.83 -29.51
N LYS A 272 -7.44 -23.66 -29.86
CA LYS A 272 -6.37 -23.30 -30.79
C LYS A 272 -6.92 -22.85 -32.15
N LYS A 273 -7.85 -23.62 -32.74
CA LYS A 273 -8.49 -23.29 -34.02
C LYS A 273 -9.25 -21.96 -33.96
N THR A 274 -9.95 -21.71 -32.85
CA THR A 274 -10.73 -20.47 -32.65
C THR A 274 -9.81 -19.25 -32.57
N LEU A 275 -8.64 -19.38 -31.94
CA LEU A 275 -7.71 -18.27 -31.76
C LEU A 275 -6.74 -18.09 -32.93
N ALA A 276 -6.50 -19.08 -33.76
CA ALA A 276 -5.56 -19.01 -34.86
C ALA A 276 -5.73 -17.76 -35.75
N PRO A 277 -6.93 -17.38 -36.23
CA PRO A 277 -7.11 -16.16 -37.04
C PRO A 277 -6.73 -14.87 -36.29
N ILE A 278 -6.94 -14.83 -34.97
CA ILE A 278 -6.64 -13.67 -34.14
C ILE A 278 -5.13 -13.56 -33.92
N LEU A 279 -4.47 -14.67 -33.69
CA LEU A 279 -3.02 -14.73 -33.51
C LEU A 279 -2.29 -14.42 -34.81
N ASP A 280 -2.81 -14.89 -35.97
CA ASP A 280 -2.31 -14.53 -37.28
C ASP A 280 -2.45 -13.04 -37.57
N LEU A 281 -3.57 -12.44 -37.15
CA LEU A 281 -3.75 -10.98 -37.23
C LEU A 281 -2.73 -10.25 -36.38
N ALA A 282 -2.52 -10.69 -35.14
CA ALA A 282 -1.50 -10.14 -34.26
C ALA A 282 -0.11 -10.17 -34.89
N ALA A 283 0.28 -11.31 -35.48
CA ALA A 283 1.56 -11.47 -36.15
C ALA A 283 1.75 -10.51 -37.33
N ARG A 284 0.68 -10.18 -38.05
CA ARG A 284 0.69 -9.22 -39.17
C ARG A 284 0.74 -7.76 -38.72
N MET A 285 0.36 -7.45 -37.49
CA MET A 285 0.38 -6.07 -37.00
C MET A 285 1.79 -5.50 -36.86
N GLY A 286 2.84 -6.33 -36.81
CA GLY A 286 4.23 -5.94 -36.96
C GLY A 286 4.77 -4.90 -35.96
N HIS A 287 4.18 -4.75 -34.77
CA HIS A 287 4.45 -3.65 -33.85
C HIS A 287 4.61 -4.10 -32.41
N GLN A 288 5.14 -3.17 -31.61
CA GLN A 288 5.40 -3.27 -30.18
C GLN A 288 4.21 -3.82 -29.35
N HIS A 289 2.98 -3.74 -29.87
CA HIS A 289 1.75 -4.21 -29.20
C HIS A 289 1.26 -5.58 -29.68
N ALA A 290 1.87 -6.18 -30.71
CA ALA A 290 1.44 -7.48 -31.26
C ALA A 290 1.48 -8.60 -30.20
N ASP A 291 2.57 -8.68 -29.44
CA ASP A 291 2.72 -9.67 -28.37
C ASP A 291 1.72 -9.47 -27.24
N GLN A 292 1.47 -8.21 -26.85
CA GLN A 292 0.49 -7.88 -25.82
C GLN A 292 -0.93 -8.24 -26.28
N PHE A 293 -1.25 -7.94 -27.55
CA PHE A 293 -2.54 -8.30 -28.13
C PHE A 293 -2.74 -9.82 -28.20
N ALA A 294 -1.72 -10.56 -28.64
CA ALA A 294 -1.75 -12.02 -28.70
C ALA A 294 -1.97 -12.65 -27.31
N ARG A 295 -1.23 -12.20 -26.29
CA ARG A 295 -1.38 -12.65 -24.90
C ARG A 295 -2.78 -12.36 -24.36
N GLN A 296 -3.31 -11.16 -24.58
CA GLN A 296 -4.66 -10.81 -24.16
C GLN A 296 -5.73 -11.64 -24.85
N ALA A 297 -5.58 -11.89 -26.17
CA ALA A 297 -6.49 -12.75 -26.93
C ALA A 297 -6.47 -14.19 -26.39
N ALA A 298 -5.29 -14.72 -26.12
CA ALA A 298 -5.13 -16.06 -25.53
C ALA A 298 -5.80 -16.14 -24.14
N ARG A 299 -5.57 -15.15 -23.26
CA ARG A 299 -6.16 -15.08 -21.93
C ARG A 299 -7.69 -14.98 -21.96
N ILE A 300 -8.23 -14.11 -22.80
CA ILE A 300 -9.69 -13.93 -22.93
C ILE A 300 -10.31 -15.17 -23.51
N GLY A 301 -9.71 -15.74 -24.57
CA GLY A 301 -10.17 -16.99 -25.18
C GLY A 301 -10.19 -18.13 -24.17
N TYR A 302 -9.13 -18.32 -23.39
CA TYR A 302 -9.10 -19.32 -22.31
C TYR A 302 -10.27 -19.13 -21.33
N ARG A 303 -10.56 -17.90 -20.89
CA ARG A 303 -11.67 -17.61 -19.98
C ARG A 303 -13.04 -17.94 -20.58
N MET A 304 -13.19 -17.85 -21.90
CA MET A 304 -14.42 -18.21 -22.60
C MET A 304 -14.57 -19.74 -22.73
N PHE A 305 -13.45 -20.48 -22.79
CA PHE A 305 -13.44 -21.92 -22.89
C PHE A 305 -13.47 -22.60 -21.50
N ALA A 306 -12.71 -22.11 -20.53
CA ALA A 306 -12.70 -22.63 -19.17
C ALA A 306 -13.78 -21.92 -18.32
N ILE A 307 -14.99 -22.46 -18.34
CA ILE A 307 -16.11 -21.94 -17.54
C ILE A 307 -15.90 -22.38 -16.09
N LYS A 308 -15.90 -21.39 -15.19
CA LYS A 308 -15.71 -21.61 -13.75
C LYS A 308 -17.07 -21.85 -13.09
N ASP A 309 -17.55 -23.08 -13.16
CA ASP A 309 -18.72 -23.56 -12.42
C ASP A 309 -18.32 -24.23 -11.09
N GLU A 310 -19.30 -24.67 -10.33
CA GLU A 310 -19.09 -25.34 -9.03
C GLU A 310 -18.29 -26.65 -9.15
N PHE A 311 -18.42 -27.38 -10.25
CA PHE A 311 -17.69 -28.63 -10.49
C PHE A 311 -16.23 -28.37 -10.75
N GLU A 312 -15.90 -27.38 -11.59
CA GLU A 312 -14.53 -26.99 -11.87
C GLU A 312 -13.86 -26.40 -10.62
N VAL A 313 -14.58 -25.62 -9.83
CA VAL A 313 -14.07 -25.12 -8.54
C VAL A 313 -13.74 -26.27 -7.62
N ALA A 314 -14.62 -27.27 -7.48
CA ALA A 314 -14.37 -28.44 -6.66
C ALA A 314 -13.16 -29.25 -7.17
N ARG A 315 -13.06 -29.46 -8.49
CA ARG A 315 -11.92 -30.11 -9.12
C ARG A 315 -10.61 -29.40 -8.79
N LEU A 316 -10.53 -28.08 -8.97
CA LEU A 316 -9.33 -27.29 -8.70
C LEU A 316 -8.88 -27.39 -7.25
N PHE A 317 -9.81 -27.37 -6.29
CA PHE A 317 -9.49 -27.51 -4.86
C PHE A 317 -9.04 -28.93 -4.47
N THR A 318 -9.34 -29.93 -5.26
CA THR A 318 -8.93 -31.32 -5.01
C THR A 318 -7.60 -31.70 -5.68
N LEU A 319 -7.03 -30.83 -6.53
CA LEU A 319 -5.76 -31.08 -7.22
C LEU A 319 -4.61 -31.27 -6.21
N PRO A 320 -3.70 -32.25 -6.46
CA PRO A 320 -2.48 -32.38 -5.65
C PRO A 320 -1.64 -31.11 -5.59
N SER A 321 -1.54 -30.38 -6.71
CA SER A 321 -0.82 -29.10 -6.78
C SER A 321 -1.43 -28.01 -5.90
N PHE A 322 -2.74 -28.01 -5.70
CA PHE A 322 -3.39 -27.09 -4.77
C PHE A 322 -3.05 -27.46 -3.32
N LYS A 323 -3.12 -28.73 -2.96
CA LYS A 323 -2.74 -29.20 -1.62
C LYS A 323 -1.28 -28.90 -1.31
N GLN A 324 -0.38 -29.21 -2.26
CA GLN A 324 1.04 -28.91 -2.10
C GLN A 324 1.28 -27.43 -1.85
N ARG A 325 0.61 -26.54 -2.60
CA ARG A 325 0.71 -25.08 -2.39
C ARG A 325 0.19 -24.65 -1.02
N ILE A 326 -0.92 -25.23 -0.55
CA ILE A 326 -1.42 -24.98 0.82
C ILE A 326 -0.39 -25.42 1.85
N ASP A 327 0.21 -26.60 1.69
CA ASP A 327 1.23 -27.11 2.61
C ASP A 327 2.53 -26.28 2.59
N GLU A 328 2.86 -25.65 1.44
CA GLU A 328 4.01 -24.74 1.30
C GLU A 328 3.73 -23.34 1.89
N GLU A 329 2.52 -22.82 1.73
CA GLU A 329 2.11 -21.48 2.16
C GLU A 329 1.67 -21.45 3.63
N PHE A 330 1.00 -22.52 4.10
CA PHE A 330 0.43 -22.59 5.45
C PHE A 330 1.06 -23.74 6.23
N HIS A 331 1.81 -23.43 7.27
CA HIS A 331 2.31 -24.42 8.21
C HIS A 331 1.32 -24.59 9.37
N HIS A 332 0.89 -25.83 9.58
CA HIS A 332 0.20 -26.25 10.80
C HIS A 332 1.16 -26.47 11.95
#